data_916ece4f9d63030342e2056fc8b417ae
#
_entry.id   916ece4f9d63030342e2056fc8b417ae
#
_cell.length_a   1.000
_cell.length_b   1.000
_cell.length_c   1.000
_cell.angle_alpha   90.00
_cell.angle_beta   90.00
_cell.angle_gamma   90.00
#
_symmetry.space_group_name_H-M   'P 1'
#
loop_
_entity.id
_entity.type
_entity.pdbx_description
1 polymer ?
#
loop_
_entity_poly.entity_id
_entity_poly.type
_entity_poly.pdbx_seq_one_letter_code
_entity_poly.pdbx_strand_id
1 'polypeptide(L)'
;MIQDLRPVELTVVDTNTAEWGTFPIPQLGVELPSMPLISDPDTGMQVLKLIYRAGFTNPWHTHPCAHGIYVLDGTLETHQGTFGAGSFVWFPEGGNHGARRRQG
;
A
#
# COMPACT_ATOMS: atom_id res chain seq x y z
N MET A 1 -17.36 15.79 29.71
CA MET A 1 -16.22 15.40 28.87
C MET A 1 -15.19 16.49 28.92
N ILE A 2 -13.96 16.14 29.20
CA ILE A 2 -12.85 17.10 29.19
C ILE A 2 -12.23 17.05 27.80
N GLN A 3 -12.16 18.20 27.15
CA GLN A 3 -11.51 18.33 25.87
C GLN A 3 -10.07 18.79 26.09
N ASP A 4 -9.11 18.04 25.52
CA ASP A 4 -7.72 18.46 25.51
C ASP A 4 -7.51 19.46 24.38
N LEU A 5 -7.15 20.68 24.76
CA LEU A 5 -6.95 21.78 23.81
C LEU A 5 -5.49 21.98 23.39
N ARG A 6 -4.59 21.12 23.88
CA ARG A 6 -3.19 21.19 23.44
C ARG A 6 -3.09 20.76 21.99
N PRO A 7 -2.27 21.46 21.19
CA PRO A 7 -2.04 21.04 19.81
C PRO A 7 -1.43 19.65 19.77
N VAL A 8 -1.92 18.80 18.85
CA VAL A 8 -1.28 17.53 18.55
C VAL A 8 -0.23 17.74 17.46
N GLU A 9 0.81 16.92 17.50
CA GLU A 9 1.82 16.95 16.46
C GLU A 9 1.33 16.19 15.24
N LEU A 10 1.43 16.83 14.08
CA LEU A 10 1.01 16.23 12.81
C LEU A 10 2.20 15.58 12.12
N THR A 11 1.94 14.48 11.42
CA THR A 11 2.91 13.94 10.46
C THR A 11 2.55 14.46 9.08
N VAL A 12 3.49 15.13 8.44
CA VAL A 12 3.28 15.72 7.13
C VAL A 12 4.35 15.24 6.17
N VAL A 13 3.94 14.68 5.04
CA VAL A 13 4.85 14.29 3.97
C VAL A 13 4.35 14.90 2.68
N ASP A 14 5.20 15.74 2.06
CA ASP A 14 4.94 16.23 0.71
C ASP A 14 5.46 15.20 -0.29
N THR A 15 4.55 14.45 -0.91
CA THR A 15 4.93 13.38 -1.82
C THR A 15 5.53 13.88 -3.14
N ASN A 16 5.47 15.19 -3.39
CA ASN A 16 6.14 15.78 -4.57
C ASN A 16 7.63 15.97 -4.36
N THR A 17 8.07 16.06 -3.11
CA THR A 17 9.46 16.35 -2.77
C THR A 17 10.13 15.25 -1.95
N ALA A 18 9.37 14.35 -1.35
CA ALA A 18 9.90 13.27 -0.54
C ALA A 18 10.68 12.26 -1.43
N GLU A 19 11.73 11.70 -0.84
CA GLU A 19 12.57 10.75 -1.56
C GLU A 19 11.92 9.38 -1.64
N TRP A 20 12.14 8.71 -2.78
CA TRP A 20 11.77 7.33 -2.96
C TRP A 20 12.82 6.41 -2.35
N GLY A 21 12.37 5.40 -1.63
CA GLY A 21 13.19 4.28 -1.22
C GLY A 21 12.79 3.02 -1.97
N THR A 22 13.07 1.86 -1.37
CA THR A 22 12.71 0.58 -1.94
C THR A 22 11.98 -0.29 -0.92
N PHE A 23 11.08 -1.12 -1.43
CA PHE A 23 10.39 -2.14 -0.66
C PHE A 23 10.78 -3.51 -1.23
N PRO A 24 11.60 -4.27 -0.51
CA PRO A 24 12.05 -5.57 -1.02
C PRO A 24 10.97 -6.63 -0.87
N ILE A 25 10.87 -7.48 -1.89
CA ILE A 25 10.07 -8.71 -1.85
C ILE A 25 11.02 -9.87 -2.14
N PRO A 26 11.70 -10.38 -1.09
CA PRO A 26 12.76 -11.38 -1.29
C PRO A 26 12.28 -12.65 -1.99
N GLN A 27 11.04 -13.05 -1.73
CA GLN A 27 10.46 -14.26 -2.32
C GLN A 27 10.38 -14.18 -3.84
N LEU A 28 10.31 -12.96 -4.38
CA LEU A 28 10.23 -12.72 -5.83
C LEU A 28 11.53 -12.17 -6.40
N GLY A 29 12.52 -11.88 -5.55
CA GLY A 29 13.80 -11.32 -5.97
C GLY A 29 13.67 -9.92 -6.55
N VAL A 30 12.68 -9.15 -6.14
CA VAL A 30 12.43 -7.81 -6.66
C VAL A 30 12.40 -6.78 -5.55
N GLU A 31 12.66 -5.52 -5.92
CA GLU A 31 12.48 -4.36 -5.07
C GLU A 31 11.56 -3.38 -5.78
N LEU A 32 10.57 -2.88 -5.05
CA LEU A 32 9.62 -1.91 -5.60
C LEU A 32 9.95 -0.51 -5.09
N PRO A 33 9.84 0.52 -5.93
CA PRO A 33 9.93 1.88 -5.43
C PRO A 33 8.87 2.14 -4.37
N SER A 34 9.26 2.68 -3.24
CA SER A 34 8.34 2.97 -2.16
C SER A 34 8.65 4.31 -1.49
N MET A 35 7.61 4.95 -1.03
CA MET A 35 7.71 6.21 -0.29
C MET A 35 6.93 6.03 1.00
N PRO A 36 7.61 5.83 2.14
CA PRO A 36 6.93 5.73 3.43
C PRO A 36 6.24 7.04 3.78
N LEU A 37 5.01 6.96 4.25
CA LEU A 37 4.23 8.13 4.65
C LEU A 37 4.02 8.16 6.15
N ILE A 38 3.67 7.04 6.76
CA ILE A 38 3.53 6.92 8.20
C ILE A 38 3.86 5.49 8.63
N SER A 39 4.46 5.37 9.79
CA SER A 39 4.77 4.09 10.42
C SER A 39 4.54 4.20 11.90
N ASP A 40 3.77 3.26 12.46
CA ASP A 40 3.50 3.18 13.89
C ASP A 40 4.18 1.93 14.43
N PRO A 41 5.28 2.07 15.20
CA PRO A 41 5.99 0.91 15.72
C PRO A 41 5.19 0.14 16.80
N ASP A 42 4.24 0.79 17.44
CA ASP A 42 3.44 0.14 18.49
C ASP A 42 2.43 -0.85 17.92
N THR A 43 1.87 -0.53 16.76
CA THR A 43 0.86 -1.38 16.10
C THR A 43 1.39 -2.10 14.88
N GLY A 44 2.52 -1.65 14.34
CA GLY A 44 3.04 -2.13 13.06
C GLY A 44 2.30 -1.55 11.85
N MET A 45 1.38 -0.60 12.06
CA MET A 45 0.67 0.04 10.96
C MET A 45 1.65 0.81 10.09
N GLN A 46 1.49 0.67 8.77
CA GLN A 46 2.27 1.43 7.80
C GLN A 46 1.35 1.96 6.70
N VAL A 47 1.63 3.18 6.28
CA VAL A 47 1.05 3.76 5.07
C VAL A 47 2.20 4.16 4.17
N LEU A 48 2.18 3.67 2.94
CA LEU A 48 3.25 3.95 2.01
C LEU A 48 2.71 4.04 0.59
N LYS A 49 3.42 4.80 -0.24
CA LYS A 49 3.15 4.90 -1.67
C LYS A 49 4.08 3.91 -2.38
N LEU A 50 3.50 3.00 -3.15
CA LEU A 50 4.25 1.96 -3.87
C LEU A 50 4.05 2.10 -5.37
N ILE A 51 5.08 1.75 -6.11
CA ILE A 51 4.96 1.57 -7.54
C ILE A 51 5.10 0.08 -7.84
N TYR A 52 4.01 -0.52 -8.30
CA TYR A 52 4.05 -1.84 -8.92
C TYR A 52 4.34 -1.64 -10.40
N ARG A 53 5.44 -2.21 -10.86
CA ARG A 53 5.79 -2.11 -12.27
C ARG A 53 4.76 -2.85 -13.12
N ALA A 54 4.54 -2.39 -14.33
CA ALA A 54 3.63 -3.06 -15.26
C ALA A 54 4.02 -4.53 -15.42
N GLY A 55 3.03 -5.41 -15.38
CA GLY A 55 3.25 -6.85 -15.43
C GLY A 55 3.66 -7.51 -14.12
N PHE A 56 3.86 -6.73 -13.06
CA PHE A 56 4.15 -7.31 -11.74
C PHE A 56 2.97 -8.17 -11.29
N THR A 57 3.27 -9.37 -10.85
CA THR A 57 2.27 -10.31 -10.32
C THR A 57 2.69 -10.73 -8.93
N ASN A 58 1.76 -10.58 -7.98
CA ASN A 58 1.91 -11.09 -6.64
C ASN A 58 1.13 -12.40 -6.56
N PRO A 59 1.80 -13.54 -6.33
CA PRO A 59 1.11 -14.83 -6.32
C PRO A 59 0.07 -14.91 -5.18
N TRP A 60 -0.80 -15.89 -5.27
CA TRP A 60 -1.78 -16.14 -4.23
C TRP A 60 -1.10 -16.35 -2.88
N HIS A 61 -1.58 -15.66 -1.86
CA HIS A 61 -1.01 -15.69 -0.53
C HIS A 61 -2.07 -15.29 0.49
N THR A 62 -1.75 -15.51 1.77
CA THR A 62 -2.58 -15.05 2.87
C THR A 62 -1.94 -13.85 3.54
N HIS A 63 -2.75 -13.00 4.13
CA HIS A 63 -2.27 -11.85 4.91
C HIS A 63 -2.53 -12.08 6.39
N PRO A 64 -1.49 -11.89 7.24
CA PRO A 64 -1.67 -11.94 8.69
C PRO A 64 -2.47 -10.73 9.22
N CYS A 65 -2.58 -9.68 8.43
CA CYS A 65 -3.34 -8.49 8.79
C CYS A 65 -4.07 -7.94 7.55
N ALA A 66 -5.14 -7.21 7.79
CA ALA A 66 -5.87 -6.54 6.72
C ALA A 66 -5.06 -5.36 6.16
N HIS A 67 -5.28 -5.05 4.90
CA HIS A 67 -4.70 -3.85 4.31
C HIS A 67 -5.59 -3.30 3.20
N GLY A 68 -5.42 -2.02 2.91
CA GLY A 68 -6.11 -1.35 1.82
C GLY A 68 -5.14 -0.84 0.78
N ILE A 69 -5.59 -0.80 -0.46
CA ILE A 69 -4.86 -0.19 -1.57
C ILE A 69 -5.75 0.85 -2.21
N TYR A 70 -5.26 2.08 -2.29
CA TYR A 70 -5.87 3.14 -3.09
C TYR A 70 -5.08 3.26 -4.39
N VAL A 71 -5.73 2.98 -5.51
CA VAL A 71 -5.09 3.01 -6.82
C VAL A 71 -4.99 4.45 -7.29
N LEU A 72 -3.78 4.98 -7.41
CA LEU A 72 -3.55 6.35 -7.85
C LEU A 72 -3.39 6.45 -9.35
N ASP A 73 -2.81 5.44 -9.98
CA ASP A 73 -2.54 5.41 -11.41
C ASP A 73 -2.52 3.98 -11.92
N GLY A 74 -2.91 3.78 -13.16
CA GLY A 74 -2.94 2.46 -13.78
C GLY A 74 -4.10 1.61 -13.29
N THR A 75 -3.91 0.30 -13.34
CA THR A 75 -4.93 -0.66 -12.94
C THR A 75 -4.35 -1.74 -12.03
N LEU A 76 -5.17 -2.17 -11.09
CA LEU A 76 -4.89 -3.30 -10.21
C LEU A 76 -5.83 -4.44 -10.58
N GLU A 77 -5.26 -5.55 -11.02
CA GLU A 77 -6.05 -6.76 -11.31
C GLU A 77 -5.99 -7.70 -10.11
N THR A 78 -7.15 -8.12 -9.64
CA THR A 78 -7.30 -9.04 -8.50
C THR A 78 -8.11 -10.25 -8.92
N HIS A 79 -8.22 -11.23 -8.02
CA HIS A 79 -9.07 -12.41 -8.24
C HIS A 79 -10.58 -12.07 -8.34
N GLN A 80 -10.98 -10.84 -7.97
CA GLN A 80 -12.38 -10.42 -8.00
C GLN A 80 -12.64 -9.34 -9.04
N GLY A 81 -11.65 -8.95 -9.82
CA GLY A 81 -11.83 -7.95 -10.86
C GLY A 81 -10.63 -7.05 -11.04
N THR A 82 -10.78 -6.12 -11.95
CA THR A 82 -9.76 -5.13 -12.30
C THR A 82 -10.27 -3.75 -11.91
N PHE A 83 -9.44 -3.00 -11.19
CA PHE A 83 -9.80 -1.71 -10.62
C PHE A 83 -8.84 -0.64 -11.10
N GLY A 84 -9.38 0.46 -11.60
CA GLY A 84 -8.59 1.57 -12.11
C GLY A 84 -8.30 2.65 -11.09
N ALA A 85 -7.65 3.71 -11.54
CA ALA A 85 -7.34 4.87 -10.71
C ALA A 85 -8.59 5.42 -10.03
N GLY A 86 -8.47 5.79 -8.77
CA GLY A 86 -9.57 6.25 -7.93
C GLY A 86 -10.26 5.14 -7.16
N SER A 87 -9.90 3.87 -7.38
CA SER A 87 -10.49 2.74 -6.65
C SER A 87 -9.79 2.53 -5.32
N PHE A 88 -10.55 2.17 -4.31
CA PHE A 88 -10.02 1.68 -3.04
C PHE A 88 -10.39 0.22 -2.87
N VAL A 89 -9.39 -0.62 -2.63
CA VAL A 89 -9.57 -2.07 -2.50
C VAL A 89 -9.12 -2.49 -1.11
N TRP A 90 -10.01 -3.15 -0.38
CA TRP A 90 -9.71 -3.65 0.97
C TRP A 90 -9.49 -5.15 0.93
N PHE A 91 -8.33 -5.56 1.45
CA PHE A 91 -7.99 -6.98 1.60
C PHE A 91 -8.13 -7.34 3.07
N PRO A 92 -9.15 -8.11 3.45
CA PRO A 92 -9.33 -8.49 4.85
C PRO A 92 -8.25 -9.48 5.30
N GLU A 93 -8.09 -9.56 6.61
CA GLU A 93 -7.18 -10.52 7.23
C GLU A 93 -7.58 -11.95 6.85
N GLY A 94 -6.57 -12.81 6.65
CA GLY A 94 -6.78 -14.20 6.26
C GLY A 94 -7.14 -14.33 4.79
N GLY A 95 -7.67 -15.49 4.41
CA GLY A 95 -8.02 -15.78 3.04
C GLY A 95 -6.82 -15.83 2.09
N ASN A 96 -7.07 -16.17 0.84
CA ASN A 96 -6.04 -16.18 -0.20
C ASN A 96 -6.29 -15.02 -1.16
N HIS A 97 -5.23 -14.30 -1.47
CA HIS A 97 -5.25 -13.20 -2.41
C HIS A 97 -4.19 -13.36 -3.48
N GLY A 98 -4.49 -12.86 -4.65
CA GLY A 98 -3.50 -12.61 -5.66
C GLY A 98 -3.81 -11.27 -6.31
N ALA A 99 -2.78 -10.52 -6.68
CA ALA A 99 -2.94 -9.24 -7.32
C ALA A 99 -1.82 -8.99 -8.31
N ARG A 100 -2.14 -8.29 -9.39
CA ARG A 100 -1.14 -7.83 -10.33
C ARG A 100 -1.55 -6.50 -10.93
N ARG A 101 -0.56 -5.75 -11.37
CA ARG A 101 -0.78 -4.53 -12.12
C ARG A 101 -0.75 -4.83 -13.61
N ARG A 102 -1.78 -4.39 -14.30
CA ARG A 102 -1.79 -4.37 -15.76
C ARG A 102 -1.40 -3.00 -16.26
N GLN A 103 -0.66 -3.01 -17.34
CA GLN A 103 -0.41 -1.84 -18.14
C GLN A 103 -1.64 -1.57 -19.00
N GLY A 104 -2.16 -0.35 -18.93
CA GLY A 104 -3.33 -0.12 -19.79
C GLY A 104 -3.92 1.21 -19.60
#